data_17de8f2bb7c5020603bde4767d628945
#
_entry.id   17de8f2bb7c5020603bde4767d628945
#
_cell.length_a   1.000
_cell.length_b   1.000
_cell.length_c   1.000
_cell.angle_alpha   90.00
_cell.angle_beta   90.00
_cell.angle_gamma   90.00
#
_symmetry.space_group_name_H-M   'P 1'
#
loop_
_entity.id
_entity.type
_entity.pdbx_description
1 polymer ?
#
loop_
_entity_poly.entity_id
_entity_poly.type
_entity_poly.pdbx_seq_one_letter_code
_entity_poly.pdbx_strand_id
1 'polypeptide(L)'
;MTDEEQYILEINDDEIRCHRPDGTMDSLSWKNLQRDEIVVTEDTPLPATFIALHGPNSTVVIPEGATNADDLGERLFTLEGFDADTFVDSMSAQTADTFLCWTLQE
;
A
#
# COMPACT_ATOMS: atom_id res chain seq x y z
N MET A 1 15.56 -4.52 -14.20
CA MET A 1 15.61 -3.44 -13.23
C MET A 1 14.20 -2.88 -13.06
N THR A 2 13.74 -2.74 -11.84
CA THR A 2 12.39 -2.24 -11.56
C THR A 2 12.46 -0.78 -11.18
N ASP A 3 11.42 -0.03 -11.52
CA ASP A 3 11.30 1.38 -11.13
C ASP A 3 10.70 1.54 -9.73
N GLU A 4 10.34 0.43 -9.08
CA GLU A 4 9.68 0.47 -7.77
C GLU A 4 10.55 1.10 -6.69
N GLU A 5 11.85 0.87 -6.73
CA GLU A 5 12.79 1.43 -5.77
C GLU A 5 12.85 2.96 -5.84
N GLN A 6 12.41 3.55 -6.95
CA GLN A 6 12.39 4.99 -7.13
C GLN A 6 11.17 5.63 -6.46
N TYR A 7 10.20 4.82 -6.06
CA TYR A 7 9.10 5.26 -5.22
C TYR A 7 9.62 5.29 -3.78
N ILE A 8 9.58 6.45 -3.15
CA ILE A 8 10.14 6.63 -1.80
C ILE A 8 9.02 7.03 -0.85
N LEU A 9 8.88 6.26 0.23
CA LEU A 9 7.86 6.53 1.23
C LEU A 9 8.43 7.32 2.39
N GLU A 10 7.66 8.30 2.86
CA GLU A 10 7.90 8.98 4.12
C GLU A 10 6.71 8.72 5.02
N ILE A 11 6.97 8.15 6.18
CA ILE A 11 5.91 7.74 7.10
C ILE A 11 6.18 8.37 8.46
N ASN A 12 5.19 9.08 8.97
CA ASN A 12 5.26 9.65 10.31
C ASN A 12 3.94 9.41 11.04
N ASP A 13 3.78 9.99 12.23
CA ASP A 13 2.58 9.76 13.04
C ASP A 13 1.33 10.39 12.43
N ASP A 14 1.48 11.36 11.55
CA ASP A 14 0.36 12.11 10.99
C ASP A 14 -0.06 11.64 9.61
N GLU A 15 0.89 11.25 8.77
CA GLU A 15 0.60 10.97 7.37
C GLU A 15 1.61 10.05 6.72
N ILE A 16 1.24 9.55 5.55
CA ILE A 16 2.17 8.89 4.64
C ILE A 16 2.31 9.75 3.39
N ARG A 17 3.52 9.84 2.86
CA ARG A 17 3.82 10.48 1.58
C ARG A 17 4.52 9.49 0.68
N CYS A 18 4.10 9.47 -0.58
CA CYS A 18 4.72 8.63 -1.59
C CYS A 18 5.31 9.52 -2.68
N HIS A 19 6.63 9.57 -2.74
CA HIS A 19 7.34 10.33 -3.78
C HIS A 19 7.53 9.44 -4.98
N ARG A 20 7.05 9.87 -6.13
CA ARG A 20 7.14 9.12 -7.38
C ARG A 20 8.37 9.52 -8.18
N PRO A 21 8.89 8.61 -9.03
CA PRO A 21 10.07 8.93 -9.85
C PRO A 21 9.87 10.08 -10.83
N ASP A 22 8.63 10.41 -11.19
CA ASP A 22 8.34 11.52 -12.11
C ASP A 22 8.33 12.89 -11.42
N GLY A 23 8.61 12.95 -10.12
CA GLY A 23 8.65 14.19 -9.36
C GLY A 23 7.34 14.53 -8.67
N THR A 24 6.29 13.76 -8.88
CA THR A 24 5.02 13.99 -8.18
C THR A 24 5.01 13.31 -6.82
N MET A 25 4.08 13.71 -5.96
CA MET A 25 3.95 13.16 -4.62
C MET A 25 2.47 13.01 -4.27
N ASP A 26 2.13 11.85 -3.70
CA ASP A 26 0.82 11.63 -3.11
C ASP A 26 0.97 11.58 -1.60
N SER A 27 -0.03 12.06 -0.87
CA SER A 27 -0.03 11.99 0.59
C SER A 27 -1.42 11.68 1.12
N LEU A 28 -1.45 11.09 2.32
CA LEU A 28 -2.71 10.75 2.98
C LEU A 28 -2.50 10.81 4.49
N SER A 29 -3.34 11.56 5.18
CA SER A 29 -3.33 11.57 6.65
C SER A 29 -3.90 10.26 7.17
N TRP A 30 -3.27 9.69 8.19
CA TRP A 30 -3.76 8.42 8.77
C TRP A 30 -5.20 8.52 9.26
N LYS A 31 -5.58 9.67 9.81
CA LYS A 31 -6.95 9.89 10.28
C LYS A 31 -7.98 9.88 9.14
N ASN A 32 -7.53 10.07 7.90
CA ASN A 32 -8.38 10.05 6.72
C ASN A 32 -8.40 8.70 6.02
N LEU A 33 -7.59 7.75 6.48
CA LEU A 33 -7.55 6.42 5.88
C LEU A 33 -8.88 5.73 6.09
N GLN A 34 -9.49 5.25 5.01
CA GLN A 34 -10.77 4.57 5.03
C GLN A 34 -10.67 3.09 4.69
N ARG A 35 -9.69 2.73 3.86
CA ARG A 35 -9.55 1.35 3.42
C ARG A 35 -8.12 1.09 2.98
N ASP A 36 -7.63 -0.09 3.28
CA ASP A 36 -6.32 -0.57 2.87
C ASP A 36 -6.49 -1.89 2.12
N GLU A 37 -6.03 -1.92 0.88
CA GLU A 37 -6.13 -3.09 0.03
C GLU A 37 -4.77 -3.43 -0.56
N ILE A 38 -4.58 -4.74 -0.80
CA ILE A 38 -3.44 -5.21 -1.58
C ILE A 38 -3.99 -5.61 -2.96
N VAL A 39 -3.44 -5.04 -4.00
CA VAL A 39 -3.87 -5.32 -5.38
C VAL A 39 -2.76 -6.08 -6.09
N VAL A 40 -3.10 -7.27 -6.56
CA VAL A 40 -2.18 -8.09 -7.35
C VAL A 40 -2.63 -8.06 -8.80
N THR A 41 -1.73 -7.69 -9.69
CA THR A 41 -2.02 -7.64 -11.13
C THR A 41 -1.30 -8.77 -11.86
N GLU A 42 -1.85 -9.19 -12.99
CA GLU A 42 -1.21 -10.18 -13.84
C GLU A 42 -0.37 -9.48 -14.90
N ASP A 43 0.86 -9.13 -14.54
CA ASP A 43 1.81 -8.59 -15.48
C ASP A 43 2.79 -9.68 -15.92
N THR A 44 3.24 -9.62 -17.13
CA THR A 44 4.25 -10.54 -17.61
C THR A 44 5.64 -9.95 -17.41
N PRO A 45 6.62 -10.74 -17.01
CA PRO A 45 6.54 -12.19 -16.78
C PRO A 45 6.04 -12.56 -15.39
N LEU A 46 5.96 -11.60 -14.44
CA LEU A 46 5.59 -11.87 -13.06
C LEU A 46 4.46 -10.96 -12.60
N PRO A 47 3.63 -11.45 -11.66
CA PRO A 47 2.61 -10.58 -11.06
C PRO A 47 3.25 -9.39 -10.35
N ALA A 48 2.58 -8.25 -10.37
CA ALA A 48 2.98 -7.07 -9.62
C ALA A 48 2.01 -6.85 -8.46
N THR A 49 2.54 -6.46 -7.30
CA THR A 49 1.75 -6.23 -6.10
C THR A 49 1.83 -4.78 -5.69
N PHE A 50 0.69 -4.19 -5.41
CA PHE A 50 0.57 -2.80 -4.97
C PHE A 50 -0.24 -2.72 -3.69
N ILE A 51 0.08 -1.74 -2.85
CA ILE A 51 -0.70 -1.40 -1.67
C ILE A 51 -1.52 -0.16 -2.02
N ALA A 52 -2.84 -0.25 -1.90
CA ALA A 52 -3.74 0.87 -2.19
C ALA A 52 -4.34 1.37 -0.88
N LEU A 53 -4.06 2.63 -0.56
CA LEU A 53 -4.58 3.29 0.64
C LEU A 53 -5.62 4.32 0.20
N HIS A 54 -6.86 4.10 0.60
CA HIS A 54 -7.99 4.93 0.16
C HIS A 54 -8.42 5.91 1.25
N GLY A 55 -8.51 7.17 0.86
CA GLY A 55 -9.09 8.22 1.69
C GLY A 55 -10.37 8.76 1.07
N PRO A 56 -10.99 9.79 1.66
CA PRO A 56 -12.27 10.31 1.16
C PRO A 56 -12.19 10.94 -0.23
N ASN A 57 -11.05 11.52 -0.59
CA ASN A 57 -10.90 12.22 -1.87
C ASN A 57 -9.65 11.80 -2.63
N SER A 58 -8.91 10.84 -2.12
CA SER A 58 -7.65 10.45 -2.76
C SER A 58 -7.33 9.00 -2.48
N THR A 59 -6.51 8.44 -3.35
CA THR A 59 -5.98 7.09 -3.19
C THR A 59 -4.48 7.15 -3.43
N VAL A 60 -3.71 6.53 -2.53
CA VAL A 60 -2.26 6.40 -2.69
C VAL A 60 -1.96 4.96 -3.06
N VAL A 61 -1.37 4.75 -4.23
CA VAL A 61 -1.01 3.41 -4.72
C VAL A 61 0.50 3.27 -4.65
N ILE A 62 0.96 2.25 -3.94
CA ILE A 62 2.36 2.06 -3.62
C ILE A 62 2.83 0.70 -4.12
N PRO A 63 3.85 0.64 -4.99
CA PRO A 63 4.41 -0.66 -5.40
C PRO A 63 5.07 -1.34 -4.20
N GLU A 64 5.00 -2.65 -4.16
CA GLU A 64 5.59 -3.45 -3.08
C GLU A 64 7.08 -3.20 -2.92
N GLY A 65 7.78 -2.96 -4.02
CA GLY A 65 9.23 -2.72 -3.99
C GLY A 65 9.66 -1.31 -3.67
N ALA A 66 8.74 -0.43 -3.29
CA ALA A 66 9.08 0.97 -2.97
C ALA A 66 10.07 1.04 -1.80
N THR A 67 10.92 2.06 -1.83
CA THR A 67 11.86 2.31 -0.72
C THR A 67 11.07 2.65 0.53
N ASN A 68 11.41 2.01 1.64
CA ASN A 68 10.73 2.13 2.95
C ASN A 68 9.37 1.45 3.02
N ALA A 69 9.05 0.55 2.07
CA ALA A 69 7.79 -0.19 2.12
C ALA A 69 7.64 -1.04 3.39
N ASP A 70 8.76 -1.51 3.96
CA ASP A 70 8.73 -2.27 5.22
C ASP A 70 8.19 -1.41 6.37
N ASP A 71 8.52 -0.12 6.38
CA ASP A 71 8.02 0.80 7.40
C ASP A 71 6.50 0.96 7.28
N LEU A 72 6.00 0.97 6.06
CA LEU A 72 4.56 1.01 5.83
C LEU A 72 3.89 -0.23 6.40
N GLY A 73 4.45 -1.41 6.14
CA GLY A 73 3.92 -2.65 6.69
C GLY A 73 3.83 -2.61 8.21
N GLU A 74 4.87 -2.14 8.87
CA GLU A 74 4.88 -2.02 10.33
C GLU A 74 3.79 -1.07 10.82
N ARG A 75 3.59 0.04 10.12
CA ARG A 75 2.56 1.01 10.49
C ARG A 75 1.16 0.44 10.32
N LEU A 76 0.93 -0.28 9.22
CA LEU A 76 -0.38 -0.89 8.96
C LEU A 76 -0.74 -1.94 10.00
N PHE A 77 0.23 -2.74 10.45
CA PHE A 77 -0.03 -3.74 11.49
C PHE A 77 -0.44 -3.12 12.82
N THR A 78 -0.21 -1.84 13.04
CA THR A 78 -0.65 -1.16 14.26
C THR A 78 -2.11 -0.73 14.20
N LEU A 79 -2.74 -0.79 13.03
CA LEU A 79 -4.15 -0.40 12.88
C LEU A 79 -5.04 -1.42 13.58
N GLU A 80 -5.98 -0.92 14.39
CA GLU A 80 -6.93 -1.78 15.06
C GLU A 80 -7.85 -2.42 14.03
N GLY A 81 -7.93 -3.75 14.05
CA GLY A 81 -8.75 -4.49 13.11
C GLY A 81 -8.05 -4.84 11.80
N PHE A 82 -6.75 -4.57 11.69
CA PHE A 82 -6.00 -4.96 10.50
C PHE A 82 -5.97 -6.49 10.34
N ASP A 83 -6.30 -6.96 9.13
CA ASP A 83 -6.36 -8.39 8.85
C ASP A 83 -5.00 -8.89 8.36
N ALA A 84 -4.17 -9.31 9.29
CA ALA A 84 -2.82 -9.79 8.97
C ALA A 84 -2.85 -11.07 8.15
N ASP A 85 -3.86 -11.93 8.37
CA ASP A 85 -3.96 -13.19 7.62
C ASP A 85 -4.21 -12.91 6.14
N THR A 86 -5.11 -11.98 5.84
CA THR A 86 -5.38 -11.57 4.47
C THR A 86 -4.14 -10.96 3.83
N PHE A 87 -3.40 -10.15 4.58
CA PHE A 87 -2.17 -9.55 4.09
C PHE A 87 -1.15 -10.63 3.71
N VAL A 88 -0.97 -11.63 4.56
CA VAL A 88 -0.04 -12.73 4.28
C VAL A 88 -0.52 -13.54 3.07
N ASP A 89 -1.83 -13.80 2.96
CA ASP A 89 -2.39 -14.52 1.83
C ASP A 89 -2.10 -13.80 0.51
N SER A 90 -2.14 -12.48 0.50
CA SER A 90 -1.89 -11.70 -0.71
C SER A 90 -0.46 -11.89 -1.24
N MET A 91 0.48 -12.15 -0.35
CA MET A 91 1.88 -12.32 -0.72
C MET A 91 2.14 -13.60 -1.51
N SER A 92 1.27 -14.59 -1.40
CA SER A 92 1.40 -15.84 -2.13
C SER A 92 0.48 -15.89 -3.37
N ALA A 93 -0.25 -14.82 -3.64
CA ALA A 93 -1.14 -14.77 -4.80
C ALA A 93 -0.34 -14.74 -6.10
N GLN A 94 -0.77 -15.55 -7.07
CA GLN A 94 -0.11 -15.66 -8.37
C GLN A 94 -1.00 -15.21 -9.52
N THR A 95 -2.24 -14.82 -9.21
CA THR A 95 -3.20 -14.34 -10.19
C THR A 95 -3.74 -12.99 -9.75
N ALA A 96 -4.27 -12.23 -10.69
CA ALA A 96 -4.84 -10.92 -10.39
C ALA A 96 -5.96 -11.06 -9.35
N ASP A 97 -5.88 -10.27 -8.29
CA ASP A 97 -6.87 -10.26 -7.22
C ASP A 97 -6.70 -9.03 -6.35
N THR A 98 -7.70 -8.74 -5.54
CA THR A 98 -7.65 -7.64 -4.58
C THR A 98 -7.98 -8.18 -3.19
N PHE A 99 -7.13 -7.86 -2.22
CA PHE A 99 -7.26 -8.35 -0.84
C PHE A 99 -7.53 -7.18 0.09
N LEU A 100 -8.73 -7.13 0.67
CA LEU A 100 -9.08 -6.08 1.63
C LEU A 100 -8.46 -6.43 2.97
N CYS A 101 -7.51 -5.61 3.44
CA CYS A 101 -6.79 -5.86 4.68
C CYS A 101 -7.33 -5.04 5.85
N TRP A 102 -7.94 -3.91 5.58
CA TRP A 102 -8.47 -3.04 6.64
C TRP A 102 -9.52 -2.11 6.08
N THR A 103 -10.55 -1.84 6.87
CA THR A 103 -11.55 -0.84 6.53
C THR A 103 -11.94 -0.10 7.80
N LEU A 104 -12.22 1.20 7.64
CA LEU A 104 -12.63 2.04 8.76
C LEU A 104 -13.94 1.52 9.34
N GLN A 105 -13.97 1.40 10.65
CA GLN A 105 -15.18 0.99 11.38
C GLN A 105 -15.88 2.23 11.92
N GLU A 106 -17.14 2.35 11.63
CA GLU A 106 -17.95 3.48 12.11
C GLU A 106 -18.98 3.00 13.13
#